data_e1698de62c3e44e02228f651a7f6b653
#
_entry.id   e1698de62c3e44e02228f651a7f6b653
#
_cell.length_a   1.000
_cell.length_b   1.000
_cell.length_c   1.000
_cell.angle_alpha   90.00
_cell.angle_beta   90.00
_cell.angle_gamma   90.00
#
_symmetry.space_group_name_H-M   'P 1'
#
loop_
_entity.id
_entity.type
_entity.pdbx_description
1 polymer ?
#
loop_
_entity_poly.entity_id
_entity_poly.type
_entity_poly.pdbx_seq_one_letter_code
_entity_poly.pdbx_strand_id
1 'polypeptide(L)' 'MIHIGHLIEEELQRQERSAAWLGRKLYCDRTNIYKIFKRESIDTDLLLRISKALNYNFFQCYSDRLNADM' A
#
# COMPACT_ATOMS: atom_id res chain seq x y z
N MET A 1 14.91 -5.23 -2.31
CA MET A 1 14.23 -4.64 -1.14
C MET A 1 12.81 -4.24 -1.50
N ILE A 2 11.87 -4.44 -0.60
CA ILE A 2 10.46 -4.07 -0.83
C ILE A 2 10.32 -2.56 -0.71
N HIS A 3 9.71 -1.92 -1.70
CA HIS A 3 9.29 -0.53 -1.61
C HIS A 3 7.77 -0.52 -1.55
N ILE A 4 7.22 -0.47 -0.33
CA ILE A 4 5.78 -0.67 -0.14
C ILE A 4 4.95 0.40 -0.84
N GLY A 5 5.43 1.64 -0.87
CA GLY A 5 4.72 2.71 -1.56
C GLY A 5 4.51 2.43 -3.04
N HIS A 6 5.53 1.90 -3.72
CA HIS A 6 5.42 1.52 -5.13
C HIS A 6 4.44 0.37 -5.33
N LEU A 7 4.46 -0.62 -4.45
CA LEU A 7 3.53 -1.75 -4.55
C LEU A 7 2.07 -1.31 -4.37
N ILE A 8 1.84 -0.38 -3.45
CA ILE A 8 0.51 0.18 -3.24
C ILE A 8 0.06 0.94 -4.48
N GLU A 9 0.94 1.77 -5.03
CA GLU A 9 0.63 2.54 -6.25
C GLU A 9 0.31 1.61 -7.43
N GLU A 10 1.13 0.58 -7.63
CA GLU A 10 0.92 -0.39 -8.71
C GLU A 10 -0.42 -1.11 -8.57
N GLU A 11 -0.77 -1.55 -7.35
CA GLU A 11 -2.04 -2.24 -7.12
C GLU A 11 -3.23 -1.32 -7.32
N LEU A 12 -3.10 -0.06 -6.89
CA LEU A 12 -4.14 0.94 -7.10
C LEU A 12 -4.40 1.15 -8.59
N GLN A 13 -3.33 1.28 -9.37
CA GLN A 13 -3.43 1.43 -10.84
C GLN A 13 -4.02 0.18 -11.49
N ARG A 14 -3.62 -1.00 -11.04
CA ARG A 14 -4.15 -2.27 -11.56
C ARG A 14 -5.66 -2.35 -11.34
N GLN A 15 -6.15 -1.84 -10.22
CA GLN A 15 -7.58 -1.82 -9.90
C GLN A 15 -8.30 -0.63 -10.54
N GLU A 16 -7.58 0.21 -11.27
CA GLU A 16 -8.13 1.42 -11.91
C GLU A 16 -8.78 2.37 -10.91
N ARG A 17 -8.17 2.48 -9.72
CA ARG A 17 -8.61 3.39 -8.67
C ARG A 17 -7.67 4.60 -8.59
N SER A 18 -8.23 5.76 -8.19
CA SER A 18 -7.44 6.99 -8.05
C SER A 18 -6.89 7.16 -6.64
N ALA A 19 -5.86 8.02 -6.52
CA ALA A 19 -5.35 8.41 -5.20
C ALA A 19 -6.45 9.07 -4.36
N ALA A 20 -7.32 9.86 -5.00
CA ALA A 20 -8.45 10.49 -4.31
C ALA A 20 -9.41 9.43 -3.74
N TRP A 21 -9.67 8.38 -4.49
CA TRP A 21 -10.50 7.27 -4.02
C TRP A 21 -9.90 6.63 -2.76
N LEU A 22 -8.60 6.34 -2.80
CA LEU A 22 -7.93 5.73 -1.65
C LEU A 22 -7.92 6.69 -0.45
N GLY A 23 -7.70 7.98 -0.70
CA GLY A 23 -7.76 8.99 0.35
C GLY A 23 -9.10 9.00 1.06
N ARG A 24 -10.20 8.91 0.30
CA ARG A 24 -11.54 8.83 0.90
C ARG A 24 -11.70 7.58 1.76
N LYS A 25 -11.15 6.45 1.31
CA LYS A 25 -11.23 5.20 2.09
C LYS A 25 -10.43 5.27 3.38
N LEU A 26 -9.33 6.02 3.39
CA LEU A 26 -8.46 6.16 4.55
C LEU A 26 -8.74 7.44 5.37
N TYR A 27 -9.74 8.21 4.97
CA TYR A 27 -10.10 9.49 5.62
C TYR A 27 -8.94 10.49 5.62
N CYS A 28 -8.26 10.60 4.49
CA CYS A 28 -7.18 11.57 4.32
C CYS A 28 -7.18 12.17 2.92
N ASP A 29 -6.40 13.22 2.72
CA ASP A 29 -6.28 13.87 1.43
C ASP A 29 -5.45 13.04 0.45
N ARG A 30 -5.73 13.22 -0.85
CA ARG A 30 -4.94 12.58 -1.91
C ARG A 30 -3.45 12.94 -1.82
N THR A 31 -3.12 14.13 -1.30
CA THR A 31 -1.73 14.53 -1.09
C THR A 31 -1.01 13.57 -0.17
N ASN A 32 -1.67 13.11 0.90
CA ASN A 32 -1.11 12.12 1.80
C ASN A 32 -0.89 10.77 1.11
N ILE A 33 -1.78 10.42 0.17
CA ILE A 33 -1.62 9.20 -0.61
C ILE A 33 -0.36 9.27 -1.49
N TYR A 34 -0.14 10.41 -2.15
CA TYR A 34 1.08 10.60 -2.95
C TYR A 34 2.34 10.50 -2.10
N LYS A 35 2.30 10.99 -0.85
CA LYS A 35 3.41 10.85 0.08
C LYS A 35 3.67 9.38 0.44
N ILE A 36 2.59 8.60 0.62
CA ILE A 36 2.69 7.16 0.90
C ILE A 36 3.39 6.45 -0.26
N PHE A 37 3.08 6.80 -1.50
CA PHE A 37 3.70 6.17 -2.67
C PHE A 37 5.23 6.30 -2.69
N LYS A 38 5.77 7.34 -2.05
CA LYS A 38 7.21 7.61 -2.01
C LYS A 38 7.92 6.90 -0.87
N ARG A 39 7.19 6.26 0.03
CA ARG A 39 7.77 5.66 1.23
C ARG A 39 8.18 4.21 0.97
N GLU A 40 9.40 3.88 1.33
CA GLU A 40 9.89 2.50 1.23
C GLU A 40 9.21 1.61 2.26
N SER A 41 8.84 2.17 3.41
CA SER A 41 8.25 1.42 4.53
C SER A 41 7.20 2.28 5.22
N ILE A 42 6.14 1.64 5.68
CA ILE A 42 5.08 2.29 6.45
C ILE A 42 4.77 1.43 7.68
N ASP A 43 4.07 2.01 8.66
CA ASP A 43 3.69 1.22 9.83
C ASP A 43 2.65 0.16 9.46
N THR A 44 2.62 -0.89 10.28
CA THR A 44 1.77 -2.05 9.99
C THR A 44 0.28 -1.73 10.10
N ASP A 45 -0.09 -0.79 10.96
CA ASP A 45 -1.49 -0.40 11.08
C ASP A 45 -1.99 0.28 9.82
N LEU A 46 -1.19 1.21 9.27
CA LEU A 46 -1.52 1.86 8.01
C LEU A 46 -1.58 0.84 6.88
N LEU A 47 -0.63 -0.09 6.83
CA LEU A 47 -0.62 -1.14 5.81
C LEU A 47 -1.86 -2.02 5.92
N LEU A 48 -2.31 -2.34 7.14
CA LEU A 48 -3.53 -3.10 7.34
C LEU A 48 -4.75 -2.37 6.77
N ARG A 49 -4.85 -1.07 7.05
CA ARG A 49 -5.96 -0.24 6.55
C ARG A 49 -5.96 -0.17 5.02
N ILE A 50 -4.79 0.00 4.41
CA ILE A 50 -4.66 0.05 2.94
C ILE A 50 -5.01 -1.31 2.34
N SER A 51 -4.54 -2.40 2.95
CA SER A 51 -4.84 -3.76 2.48
C SER A 51 -6.34 -4.02 2.50
N LYS A 52 -7.03 -3.59 3.55
CA LYS A 52 -8.49 -3.71 3.64
C LYS A 52 -9.18 -2.86 2.58
N ALA A 53 -8.74 -1.63 2.39
CA ALA A 53 -9.35 -0.71 1.42
C ALA A 53 -9.24 -1.25 -0.01
N LEU A 54 -8.10 -1.83 -0.36
CA LEU A 54 -7.85 -2.37 -1.70
C LEU A 54 -8.21 -3.85 -1.82
N ASN A 55 -8.60 -4.48 -0.73
CA ASN A 55 -8.88 -5.92 -0.69
C ASN A 55 -7.71 -6.72 -1.29
N TYR A 56 -6.50 -6.36 -0.87
CA TYR A 56 -5.26 -6.95 -1.35
C TYR A 56 -4.31 -7.18 -0.18
N ASN A 57 -3.75 -8.37 -0.07
CA ASN A 57 -2.86 -8.71 1.04
C ASN A 57 -1.42 -8.27 0.77
N PHE A 58 -1.09 -7.02 1.15
CA PHE A 58 0.27 -6.51 1.02
C PHE A 58 1.26 -7.20 1.96
N PHE A 59 0.76 -7.82 3.04
CA PHE A 59 1.62 -8.55 3.96
C PHE A 59 2.23 -9.80 3.31
N GLN A 60 1.60 -10.30 2.25
CA GLN A 60 2.13 -11.44 1.51
C GLN A 60 3.51 -11.14 0.91
N CYS A 61 3.74 -9.90 0.48
CA CYS A 61 5.03 -9.49 -0.05
C CYS A 61 6.14 -9.68 0.99
N TYR A 62 5.84 -9.35 2.25
CA TYR A 62 6.79 -9.50 3.34
C TYR A 62 6.97 -10.96 3.74
N SER A 63 5.89 -11.72 3.78
CA SER A 63 5.95 -13.15 4.06
C SER A 63 6.79 -13.88 3.01
N ASP A 64 6.57 -13.55 1.73
CA ASP A 64 7.33 -14.15 0.64
C ASP A 64 8.81 -13.81 0.75
N ARG A 65 9.13 -12.56 1.08
CA ARG A 65 10.51 -12.13 1.27
C ARG A 65 11.16 -12.82 2.46
N LEU A 66 10.44 -12.92 3.56
CA LEU A 66 10.93 -13.62 4.75
C LEU A 66 11.26 -15.08 4.43
N ASN A 67 10.36 -15.75 3.72
CA ASN A 67 10.55 -17.15 3.34
C ASN A 67 11.73 -17.32 2.39
N ALA A 68 11.94 -16.38 1.47
CA ALA A 68 13.06 -16.41 0.54
C ALA A 68 14.40 -16.23 1.26
N ASP A 69 14.42 -15.45 2.34
CA ASP A 69 15.64 -15.17 3.11
C ASP A 69 15.93 -16.22 4.18
N MET A 70 15.00 -17.12 4.45
CA MET A 70 15.16 -18.24 5.38
C MET A 70 15.65 -19.47 4.63
#